data_df164e18dec0775b0dd67dcd60e1740a
#
_entry.id   df164e18dec0775b0dd67dcd60e1740a
#
_cell.length_a   1.000
_cell.length_b   1.000
_cell.length_c   1.000
_cell.angle_alpha   90.00
_cell.angle_beta   90.00
_cell.angle_gamma   90.00
#
_symmetry.space_group_name_H-M   'P 1'
#
loop_
_entity.id
_entity.type
_entity.pdbx_description
1 polymer ?
#
loop_
_entity_poly.entity_id
_entity_poly.type
_entity_poly.pdbx_seq_one_letter_code
_entity_poly.pdbx_strand_id
1 'polypeptide(L)'
;MSTQGSNVCTSSVSASTIAASGVTATGIANGITVLVSTAIHPLSGRPCTSRNDTLALEIARQLSGGAHRTLHFGDPQDAALPDYLAFGANSVEVVPAIPGGDTVATLVEQVRSAKLILCGTRTQSGEASGMLPYLLAAALKRPVLADVLEVQLLGNSVQAAQFLPKGRRRIVTVSLPAIIAVHPLATVLPRYAYARRMAGRIETLSTEPTTGPLPTPWTLESADRIPVKLKAPDRRSGHARMLSATAAASRGGQLVTQGSDVEKAQAVLDYLREHDLIAY
;
A
#
# COMPACT_ATOMS: atom_id res chain seq x y z
N MET A 1 -18.81 19.94 -38.36
CA MET A 1 -18.76 19.54 -36.95
C MET A 1 -18.62 18.00 -36.94
N SER A 2 -17.40 17.50 -36.84
CA SER A 2 -17.09 16.08 -36.90
C SER A 2 -16.63 15.62 -35.54
N THR A 3 -17.43 14.76 -34.92
CA THR A 3 -17.11 14.10 -33.65
C THR A 3 -16.26 12.85 -33.99
N GLN A 4 -15.00 12.85 -33.60
CA GLN A 4 -14.16 11.66 -33.62
C GLN A 4 -14.48 10.79 -32.38
N GLY A 5 -15.03 9.63 -32.63
CA GLY A 5 -15.23 8.60 -31.64
C GLY A 5 -13.90 7.87 -31.34
N SER A 6 -13.52 7.83 -30.06
CA SER A 6 -12.40 7.05 -29.57
C SER A 6 -12.77 5.56 -29.54
N ASN A 7 -12.18 4.77 -30.42
CA ASN A 7 -12.28 3.30 -30.41
C ASN A 7 -11.49 2.72 -29.22
N VAL A 8 -12.19 2.28 -28.19
CA VAL A 8 -11.64 1.41 -27.15
C VAL A 8 -11.71 -0.02 -27.65
N CYS A 9 -10.57 -0.57 -28.05
CA CYS A 9 -10.44 -1.97 -28.44
C CYS A 9 -10.42 -2.86 -27.17
N THR A 10 -11.55 -3.50 -26.86
CA THR A 10 -11.66 -4.50 -25.80
C THR A 10 -11.39 -5.89 -26.42
N SER A 11 -10.16 -6.37 -26.31
CA SER A 11 -9.84 -7.77 -26.59
C SER A 11 -9.81 -8.55 -25.28
N SER A 12 -10.75 -9.48 -25.11
CA SER A 12 -10.74 -10.49 -24.06
C SER A 12 -9.70 -11.57 -24.42
N VAL A 13 -8.59 -11.61 -23.67
CA VAL A 13 -7.56 -12.66 -23.84
C VAL A 13 -7.61 -13.58 -22.64
N SER A 14 -7.80 -14.88 -22.90
CA SER A 14 -7.66 -16.00 -22.00
C SER A 14 -6.24 -16.04 -21.39
N ALA A 15 -6.15 -16.53 -20.14
CA ALA A 15 -4.92 -16.64 -19.38
C ALA A 15 -3.87 -17.50 -20.11
N SER A 16 -2.98 -16.85 -20.86
CA SER A 16 -1.75 -17.44 -21.37
C SER A 16 -0.59 -16.86 -20.58
N THR A 17 0.17 -17.73 -19.95
CA THR A 17 1.47 -17.44 -19.33
C THR A 17 2.34 -16.69 -20.33
N ILE A 18 2.66 -15.43 -20.01
CA ILE A 18 3.52 -14.61 -20.87
C ILE A 18 4.94 -15.15 -20.73
N ALA A 19 5.43 -15.82 -21.77
CA ALA A 19 6.79 -16.29 -21.85
C ALA A 19 7.76 -15.11 -21.83
N ALA A 20 8.78 -15.19 -20.98
CA ALA A 20 9.85 -14.19 -20.86
C ALA A 20 10.68 -14.18 -22.15
N SER A 21 10.36 -13.29 -23.10
CA SER A 21 11.25 -12.95 -24.20
C SER A 21 12.24 -11.88 -23.71
N GLY A 22 13.51 -12.27 -23.61
CA GLY A 22 14.57 -11.40 -23.16
C GLY A 22 14.83 -10.24 -24.14
N VAL A 23 14.30 -9.08 -23.80
CA VAL A 23 14.74 -7.81 -24.36
C VAL A 23 15.65 -7.15 -23.31
N THR A 24 16.90 -6.99 -23.66
CA THR A 24 17.95 -6.39 -22.83
C THR A 24 17.57 -4.97 -22.40
N ALA A 25 17.17 -4.83 -21.13
CA ALA A 25 16.73 -3.58 -20.50
C ALA A 25 17.89 -2.67 -20.07
N THR A 26 19.00 -2.63 -20.82
CA THR A 26 20.26 -2.01 -20.39
C THR A 26 20.19 -0.46 -20.24
N GLY A 27 19.15 0.19 -20.75
CA GLY A 27 19.04 1.67 -20.73
C GLY A 27 18.16 2.25 -19.62
N ILE A 28 17.37 1.44 -18.91
CA ILE A 28 16.38 1.91 -17.91
C ILE A 28 16.78 1.47 -16.49
N ALA A 29 17.67 0.52 -16.36
CA ALA A 29 18.06 -0.07 -15.10
C ALA A 29 18.41 0.98 -14.00
N ASN A 30 19.14 2.01 -14.33
CA ASN A 30 19.51 3.09 -13.41
C ASN A 30 18.42 4.15 -13.18
N GLY A 31 17.25 4.01 -13.81
CA GLY A 31 16.13 4.97 -13.71
C GLY A 31 14.96 4.45 -12.90
N ILE A 32 15.07 3.30 -12.23
CA ILE A 32 14.00 2.74 -11.40
C ILE A 32 14.22 3.15 -9.94
N THR A 33 13.22 3.77 -9.34
CA THR A 33 13.20 4.11 -7.90
C THR A 33 12.05 3.40 -7.21
N VAL A 34 12.33 2.74 -6.11
CA VAL A 34 11.33 2.09 -5.25
C VAL A 34 11.15 2.93 -4.00
N LEU A 35 9.93 3.31 -3.70
CA LEU A 35 9.58 3.93 -2.42
C LEU A 35 9.16 2.83 -1.45
N VAL A 36 9.78 2.84 -0.26
CA VAL A 36 9.51 1.86 0.79
C VAL A 36 9.08 2.54 2.08
N SER A 37 8.17 1.91 2.80
CA SER A 37 7.64 2.37 4.08
C SER A 37 7.86 1.32 5.15
N THR A 38 7.96 1.75 6.40
CA THR A 38 8.01 0.85 7.56
C THR A 38 6.62 0.70 8.16
N ALA A 39 6.41 -0.37 8.89
CA ALA A 39 5.16 -0.70 9.55
C ALA A 39 5.41 -1.25 10.95
N ILE A 40 4.36 -1.27 11.75
CA ILE A 40 4.38 -1.95 13.05
C ILE A 40 3.53 -3.22 12.93
N HIS A 41 4.12 -4.35 13.24
CA HIS A 41 3.41 -5.63 13.19
C HIS A 41 2.27 -5.65 14.22
N PRO A 42 1.01 -5.89 13.82
CA PRO A 42 -0.16 -5.65 14.67
C PRO A 42 -0.24 -6.55 15.92
N LEU A 43 0.41 -7.71 15.91
CA LEU A 43 0.39 -8.64 17.04
C LEU A 43 1.62 -8.51 17.94
N SER A 44 2.81 -8.31 17.37
CA SER A 44 4.05 -8.27 18.14
C SER A 44 4.49 -6.87 18.53
N GLY A 45 3.94 -5.83 17.91
CA GLY A 45 4.35 -4.44 18.11
C GLY A 45 5.76 -4.12 17.59
N ARG A 46 6.39 -5.03 16.84
CA ARG A 46 7.75 -4.83 16.32
C ARG A 46 7.71 -4.10 14.97
N PRO A 47 8.69 -3.24 14.69
CA PRO A 47 8.88 -2.69 13.35
C PRO A 47 9.05 -3.80 12.32
N CYS A 48 8.43 -3.66 11.17
CA CYS A 48 8.50 -4.60 10.07
C CYS A 48 8.40 -3.88 8.72
N THR A 49 8.83 -4.55 7.66
CA THR A 49 8.66 -4.05 6.28
C THR A 49 7.21 -4.12 5.83
N SER A 50 6.79 -3.19 5.00
CA SER A 50 5.50 -3.25 4.31
C SER A 50 5.53 -4.38 3.27
N ARG A 51 4.54 -5.26 3.29
CA ARG A 51 4.42 -6.34 2.31
C ARG A 51 4.32 -5.81 0.87
N ASN A 52 3.54 -4.76 0.66
CA ASN A 52 3.34 -4.20 -0.68
C ASN A 52 4.64 -3.64 -1.23
N ASP A 53 5.44 -3.01 -0.39
CA ASP A 53 6.70 -2.41 -0.79
C ASP A 53 7.78 -3.47 -1.04
N THR A 54 7.76 -4.58 -0.30
CA THR A 54 8.65 -5.73 -0.61
C THR A 54 8.31 -6.37 -1.95
N LEU A 55 7.05 -6.41 -2.35
CA LEU A 55 6.63 -6.85 -3.69
C LEU A 55 7.09 -5.85 -4.77
N ALA A 56 6.95 -4.55 -4.52
CA ALA A 56 7.45 -3.52 -5.44
C ALA A 56 8.96 -3.59 -5.61
N LEU A 57 9.69 -3.84 -4.53
CA LEU A 57 11.14 -4.03 -4.55
C LEU A 57 11.56 -5.26 -5.37
N GLU A 58 10.84 -6.38 -5.22
CA GLU A 58 11.13 -7.58 -6.01
C GLU A 58 10.86 -7.37 -7.51
N ILE A 59 9.79 -6.67 -7.86
CA ILE A 59 9.51 -6.27 -9.25
C ILE A 59 10.66 -5.39 -9.77
N ALA A 60 11.08 -4.38 -9.02
CA ALA A 60 12.20 -3.52 -9.43
C ALA A 60 13.49 -4.31 -9.63
N ARG A 61 13.79 -5.24 -8.73
CA ARG A 61 14.95 -6.11 -8.82
C ARG A 61 14.95 -6.97 -10.08
N GLN A 62 13.79 -7.52 -10.45
CA GLN A 62 13.64 -8.31 -11.68
C GLN A 62 13.77 -7.45 -12.94
N LEU A 63 13.19 -6.24 -12.95
CA LEU A 63 13.24 -5.33 -14.10
C LEU A 63 14.63 -4.74 -14.34
N SER A 64 15.38 -4.47 -13.27
CA SER A 64 16.68 -3.77 -13.32
C SER A 64 17.90 -4.69 -13.24
N GLY A 65 17.68 -6.01 -13.00
CA GLY A 65 18.77 -6.90 -12.65
C GLY A 65 19.45 -6.56 -11.30
N GLY A 66 18.75 -5.79 -10.46
CA GLY A 66 19.25 -5.33 -9.16
C GLY A 66 19.75 -3.88 -9.14
N ALA A 67 19.89 -3.22 -10.28
CA ALA A 67 20.36 -1.82 -10.36
C ALA A 67 19.20 -0.83 -10.20
N HIS A 68 18.55 -0.81 -9.04
CA HIS A 68 17.49 0.13 -8.69
C HIS A 68 17.85 0.92 -7.44
N ARG A 69 17.25 2.09 -7.31
CA ARG A 69 17.36 2.94 -6.13
C ARG A 69 16.21 2.62 -5.17
N THR A 70 16.49 2.50 -3.88
CA THR A 70 15.46 2.30 -2.85
C THR A 70 15.46 3.51 -1.92
N LEU A 71 14.31 4.16 -1.77
CA LEU A 71 14.14 5.39 -1.03
C LEU A 71 13.09 5.21 0.07
N HIS A 72 13.46 5.58 1.28
CA HIS A 72 12.57 5.66 2.44
C HIS A 72 12.42 7.10 2.90
N PHE A 73 11.21 7.51 3.28
CA PHE A 73 10.96 8.78 3.95
C PHE A 73 10.54 8.51 5.39
N GLY A 74 11.37 8.90 6.36
CA GLY A 74 11.07 8.62 7.76
C GLY A 74 12.30 8.68 8.67
N ASP A 75 12.28 7.84 9.71
CA ASP A 75 13.37 7.74 10.67
C ASP A 75 14.51 6.85 10.12
N PRO A 76 15.74 7.37 9.99
CA PRO A 76 16.90 6.56 9.56
C PRO A 76 17.28 5.46 10.56
N GLN A 77 16.81 5.52 11.79
CA GLN A 77 17.07 4.52 12.83
C GLN A 77 16.00 3.42 12.90
N ASP A 78 15.01 3.42 11.99
CA ASP A 78 13.94 2.41 12.02
C ASP A 78 14.50 1.00 11.81
N ALA A 79 14.22 0.13 12.77
CA ALA A 79 14.74 -1.24 12.82
C ALA A 79 14.24 -2.15 11.68
N ALA A 80 13.22 -1.74 10.92
CA ALA A 80 12.72 -2.46 9.77
C ALA A 80 13.53 -2.20 8.48
N LEU A 81 14.28 -1.11 8.39
CA LEU A 81 15.02 -0.74 7.17
C LEU A 81 16.05 -1.80 6.73
N PRO A 82 16.82 -2.43 7.63
CA PRO A 82 17.76 -3.49 7.24
C PRO A 82 17.09 -4.69 6.55
N ASP A 83 15.81 -4.94 6.80
CA ASP A 83 15.12 -6.05 6.18
C ASP A 83 14.84 -5.80 4.69
N TYR A 84 14.74 -4.53 4.24
CA TYR A 84 14.68 -4.22 2.81
C TYR A 84 15.98 -4.60 2.07
N LEU A 85 17.14 -4.49 2.72
CA LEU A 85 18.40 -5.00 2.19
C LEU A 85 18.33 -6.51 1.99
N ALA A 86 17.78 -7.24 2.97
CA ALA A 86 17.59 -8.70 2.86
C ALA A 86 16.67 -9.08 1.70
N PHE A 87 15.64 -8.27 1.42
CA PHE A 87 14.71 -8.48 0.30
C PHE A 87 15.25 -8.05 -1.06
N GLY A 88 16.42 -7.40 -1.12
CA GLY A 88 17.12 -7.18 -2.39
C GLY A 88 17.42 -5.73 -2.75
N ALA A 89 17.24 -4.79 -1.82
CA ALA A 89 17.81 -3.47 -1.96
C ALA A 89 19.34 -3.56 -1.78
N ASN A 90 20.11 -2.88 -2.63
CA ASN A 90 21.57 -2.78 -2.47
C ASN A 90 21.94 -1.77 -1.37
N SER A 91 21.24 -0.66 -1.36
CA SER A 91 21.24 0.35 -0.31
C SER A 91 19.82 0.87 -0.09
N VAL A 92 19.57 1.40 1.09
CA VAL A 92 18.34 2.15 1.39
C VAL A 92 18.73 3.58 1.70
N GLU A 93 18.33 4.49 0.83
CA GLU A 93 18.49 5.91 1.06
C GLU A 93 17.33 6.43 1.90
N VAL A 94 17.62 7.14 2.96
CA VAL A 94 16.64 7.67 3.89
C VAL A 94 16.60 9.18 3.80
N VAL A 95 15.44 9.69 3.48
CA VAL A 95 15.11 11.11 3.60
C VAL A 95 14.49 11.33 4.98
N PRO A 96 15.15 12.04 5.89
CA PRO A 96 14.63 12.25 7.23
C PRO A 96 13.29 13.00 7.19
N ALA A 97 12.31 12.53 7.94
CA ALA A 97 11.06 13.25 8.13
C ALA A 97 11.30 14.47 9.02
N ILE A 98 10.97 15.65 8.52
CA ILE A 98 11.07 16.91 9.26
C ILE A 98 9.68 17.25 9.80
N PRO A 99 9.52 17.47 11.10
CA PRO A 99 8.24 17.88 11.67
C PRO A 99 7.71 19.16 10.99
N GLY A 100 6.48 19.10 10.47
CA GLY A 100 5.86 20.22 9.75
C GLY A 100 6.33 20.40 8.29
N GLY A 101 7.19 19.52 7.78
CA GLY A 101 7.62 19.53 6.38
C GLY A 101 6.58 18.89 5.45
N ASP A 102 6.56 19.32 4.19
CA ASP A 102 5.74 18.69 3.15
C ASP A 102 6.43 17.43 2.61
N THR A 103 5.91 16.28 3.01
CA THR A 103 6.39 14.96 2.57
C THR A 103 6.37 14.81 1.05
N VAL A 104 5.30 15.29 0.40
CA VAL A 104 5.13 15.11 -1.05
C VAL A 104 6.15 15.98 -1.80
N ALA A 105 6.27 17.25 -1.43
CA ALA A 105 7.23 18.16 -2.06
C ALA A 105 8.67 17.64 -1.91
N THR A 106 9.04 17.19 -0.72
CA THR A 106 10.36 16.61 -0.45
C THR A 106 10.64 15.36 -1.28
N LEU A 107 9.67 14.44 -1.37
CA LEU A 107 9.80 13.23 -2.19
C LEU A 107 9.86 13.55 -3.68
N VAL A 108 9.09 14.50 -4.17
CA VAL A 108 9.09 14.94 -5.57
C VAL A 108 10.49 15.35 -6.01
N GLU A 109 11.21 16.12 -5.20
CA GLU A 109 12.59 16.53 -5.45
C GLU A 109 13.51 15.30 -5.64
N GLN A 110 13.37 14.31 -4.76
CA GLN A 110 14.21 13.10 -4.76
C GLN A 110 13.93 12.15 -5.92
N VAL A 111 12.70 12.11 -6.43
CA VAL A 111 12.28 11.16 -7.47
C VAL A 111 12.09 11.80 -8.84
N ARG A 112 12.35 13.10 -8.99
CA ARG A 112 12.14 13.86 -10.24
C ARG A 112 12.90 13.25 -11.43
N SER A 113 14.10 12.73 -11.22
CA SER A 113 14.95 12.11 -12.26
C SER A 113 14.58 10.66 -12.59
N ALA A 114 13.77 9.99 -11.74
CA ALA A 114 13.39 8.61 -11.95
C ALA A 114 12.53 8.46 -13.20
N LYS A 115 12.80 7.44 -14.02
CA LYS A 115 11.95 7.07 -15.17
C LYS A 115 10.76 6.22 -14.74
N LEU A 116 10.97 5.34 -13.78
CA LEU A 116 9.92 4.49 -13.22
C LEU A 116 9.97 4.55 -11.70
N ILE A 117 8.84 4.92 -11.09
CA ILE A 117 8.68 4.90 -9.64
C ILE A 117 7.75 3.74 -9.29
N LEU A 118 8.22 2.87 -8.40
CA LEU A 118 7.45 1.75 -7.87
C LEU A 118 7.19 1.98 -6.38
N CYS A 119 5.98 1.71 -5.93
CA CYS A 119 5.61 1.74 -4.51
C CYS A 119 4.48 0.75 -4.24
N GLY A 120 4.16 0.51 -3.00
CA GLY A 120 2.93 -0.19 -2.63
C GLY A 120 1.70 0.66 -2.88
N THR A 121 0.53 0.05 -2.99
CA THR A 121 -0.74 0.77 -3.10
C THR A 121 -1.05 1.61 -1.86
N ARG A 122 -0.55 1.20 -0.70
CA ARG A 122 -0.79 1.86 0.58
C ARG A 122 0.30 1.51 1.57
N THR A 123 0.74 2.48 2.37
CA THR A 123 1.58 2.25 3.54
C THR A 123 0.79 1.55 4.65
N GLN A 124 1.47 0.87 5.56
CA GLN A 124 0.88 0.24 6.74
C GLN A 124 1.06 1.07 8.01
N SER A 125 1.77 2.19 7.92
CA SER A 125 2.03 3.15 9.00
C SER A 125 1.70 4.58 8.56
N GLY A 126 1.72 5.51 9.49
CA GLY A 126 1.36 6.90 9.26
C GLY A 126 -0.12 7.06 8.91
N GLU A 127 -0.44 7.92 7.97
CA GLU A 127 -1.82 8.15 7.53
C GLU A 127 -2.44 6.95 6.81
N ALA A 128 -1.63 6.07 6.23
CA ALA A 128 -2.05 4.88 5.50
C ALA A 128 -3.19 5.13 4.46
N SER A 129 -3.26 6.35 3.93
CA SER A 129 -4.33 6.80 3.03
C SER A 129 -4.28 6.18 1.64
N GLY A 130 -3.11 5.71 1.20
CA GLY A 130 -2.87 5.24 -0.16
C GLY A 130 -2.82 6.37 -1.20
N MET A 131 -2.80 7.63 -0.77
CA MET A 131 -2.81 8.79 -1.66
C MET A 131 -1.45 9.15 -2.26
N LEU A 132 -0.36 8.68 -1.64
CA LEU A 132 1.01 9.05 -2.03
C LEU A 132 1.30 8.84 -3.54
N PRO A 133 0.99 7.70 -4.18
CA PRO A 133 1.24 7.52 -5.61
C PRO A 133 0.52 8.55 -6.48
N TYR A 134 -0.69 8.92 -6.11
CA TYR A 134 -1.51 9.89 -6.85
C TYR A 134 -1.02 11.33 -6.66
N LEU A 135 -0.63 11.68 -5.43
CA LEU A 135 -0.06 13.01 -5.13
C LEU A 135 1.26 13.22 -5.87
N LEU A 136 2.13 12.21 -5.88
CA LEU A 136 3.37 12.22 -6.65
C LEU A 136 3.09 12.33 -8.17
N ALA A 137 2.09 11.59 -8.66
CA ALA A 137 1.70 11.63 -10.07
C ALA A 137 1.21 13.02 -10.47
N ALA A 138 0.38 13.65 -9.66
CA ALA A 138 -0.11 15.01 -9.88
C ALA A 138 1.05 16.03 -9.86
N ALA A 139 1.91 15.98 -8.86
CA ALA A 139 3.04 16.91 -8.71
C ALA A 139 4.09 16.76 -9.83
N LEU A 140 4.38 15.53 -10.24
CA LEU A 140 5.34 15.22 -11.31
C LEU A 140 4.70 15.29 -12.72
N LYS A 141 3.38 15.42 -12.82
CA LYS A 141 2.60 15.36 -14.08
C LYS A 141 2.89 14.07 -14.86
N ARG A 142 2.88 12.93 -14.17
CA ARG A 142 3.17 11.61 -14.72
C ARG A 142 1.94 10.71 -14.61
N PRO A 143 1.76 9.77 -15.56
CA PRO A 143 0.72 8.76 -15.43
C PRO A 143 0.98 7.84 -14.24
N VAL A 144 -0.10 7.41 -13.57
CA VAL A 144 -0.07 6.43 -12.49
C VAL A 144 -0.88 5.20 -12.86
N LEU A 145 -0.29 4.03 -12.67
CA LEU A 145 -0.97 2.74 -12.76
C LEU A 145 -1.13 2.15 -11.36
N ALA A 146 -2.36 2.07 -10.89
CA ALA A 146 -2.67 1.47 -9.59
C ALA A 146 -3.02 -0.03 -9.71
N ASP A 147 -2.93 -0.72 -8.58
CA ASP A 147 -3.30 -2.13 -8.45
C ASP A 147 -2.61 -3.07 -9.44
N VAL A 148 -1.32 -2.86 -9.64
CA VAL A 148 -0.54 -3.63 -10.60
C VAL A 148 -0.04 -4.95 -9.99
N LEU A 149 -0.21 -6.04 -10.75
CA LEU A 149 0.23 -7.39 -10.39
C LEU A 149 1.54 -7.79 -11.05
N GLU A 150 1.72 -7.40 -12.31
CA GLU A 150 2.86 -7.77 -13.15
C GLU A 150 3.29 -6.55 -13.97
N VAL A 151 4.59 -6.43 -14.20
CA VAL A 151 5.18 -5.32 -14.94
C VAL A 151 6.22 -5.84 -15.91
N GLN A 152 6.20 -5.33 -17.13
CA GLN A 152 7.20 -5.59 -18.16
C GLN A 152 7.65 -4.28 -18.82
N LEU A 153 8.95 -4.15 -19.06
CA LEU A 153 9.51 -3.02 -19.80
C LEU A 153 9.52 -3.31 -21.29
N LEU A 154 8.98 -2.39 -22.09
CA LEU A 154 8.93 -2.45 -23.54
C LEU A 154 9.58 -1.20 -24.13
N GLY A 155 10.92 -1.21 -24.22
CA GLY A 155 11.68 -0.03 -24.67
C GLY A 155 11.42 1.19 -23.78
N ASN A 156 10.79 2.24 -24.30
CA ASN A 156 10.45 3.47 -23.55
C ASN A 156 9.01 3.45 -22.99
N SER A 157 8.40 2.30 -22.86
CA SER A 157 7.08 2.12 -22.26
C SER A 157 7.08 0.98 -21.26
N VAL A 158 6.08 0.95 -20.42
CA VAL A 158 5.83 -0.11 -19.44
C VAL A 158 4.46 -0.72 -19.72
N GLN A 159 4.42 -2.05 -19.81
CA GLN A 159 3.18 -2.82 -19.86
C GLN A 159 2.92 -3.39 -18.48
N ALA A 160 1.72 -3.23 -17.97
CA ALA A 160 1.31 -3.70 -16.66
C ALA A 160 -0.01 -4.45 -16.70
N ALA A 161 -0.08 -5.53 -15.92
CA ALA A 161 -1.32 -6.24 -15.65
C ALA A 161 -1.96 -5.71 -14.38
N GLN A 162 -3.09 -5.02 -14.51
CA GLN A 162 -3.86 -4.50 -13.38
C GLN A 162 -4.83 -5.53 -12.82
N PHE A 163 -4.97 -5.55 -11.51
CA PHE A 163 -6.00 -6.30 -10.81
C PHE A 163 -7.38 -5.70 -11.06
N LEU A 164 -8.34 -6.54 -11.40
CA LEU A 164 -9.75 -6.20 -11.43
C LEU A 164 -10.55 -7.25 -10.65
N PRO A 165 -11.67 -6.86 -10.02
CA PRO A 165 -12.53 -7.78 -9.28
C PRO A 165 -12.98 -9.00 -10.10
N LYS A 166 -13.33 -10.08 -9.43
CA LYS A 166 -13.81 -11.34 -10.04
C LYS A 166 -12.78 -12.01 -10.97
N GLY A 167 -11.49 -11.96 -10.59
CA GLY A 167 -10.43 -12.65 -11.31
C GLY A 167 -10.02 -12.02 -12.65
N ARG A 168 -10.62 -10.90 -13.04
CA ARG A 168 -10.28 -10.22 -14.30
C ARG A 168 -8.93 -9.51 -14.20
N ARG A 169 -8.28 -9.34 -15.34
CA ARG A 169 -7.05 -8.58 -15.51
C ARG A 169 -7.20 -7.60 -16.65
N ARG A 170 -6.60 -6.44 -16.55
CA ARG A 170 -6.51 -5.45 -17.61
C ARG A 170 -5.04 -5.21 -17.93
N ILE A 171 -4.66 -5.40 -19.18
CA ILE A 171 -3.32 -5.06 -19.66
C ILE A 171 -3.33 -3.62 -20.12
N VAL A 172 -2.42 -2.83 -19.58
CA VAL A 172 -2.27 -1.39 -19.88
C VAL A 172 -0.83 -1.13 -20.26
N THR A 173 -0.61 -0.37 -21.31
CA THR A 173 0.72 0.11 -21.72
C THR A 173 0.77 1.62 -21.56
N VAL A 174 1.83 2.10 -20.91
CA VAL A 174 2.03 3.52 -20.61
C VAL A 174 3.46 3.92 -20.94
N SER A 175 3.63 5.11 -21.51
CA SER A 175 4.95 5.67 -21.79
C SER A 175 5.66 6.08 -20.50
N LEU A 176 6.97 5.92 -20.46
CA LEU A 176 7.81 6.44 -19.39
C LEU A 176 8.05 7.95 -19.56
N PRO A 177 8.19 8.71 -18.50
CA PRO A 177 8.23 8.31 -17.10
C PRO A 177 6.84 8.02 -16.49
N ALA A 178 6.73 7.03 -15.61
CA ALA A 178 5.47 6.58 -15.01
C ALA A 178 5.63 6.18 -13.54
N ILE A 179 4.49 6.10 -12.82
CA ILE A 179 4.40 5.64 -11.44
C ILE A 179 3.54 4.38 -11.41
N ILE A 180 3.96 3.39 -10.65
CA ILE A 180 3.25 2.12 -10.48
C ILE A 180 3.03 1.84 -9.00
N ALA A 181 1.78 1.65 -8.62
CA ALA A 181 1.39 1.18 -7.30
C ALA A 181 1.09 -0.33 -7.35
N VAL A 182 1.90 -1.11 -6.65
CA VAL A 182 1.89 -2.57 -6.68
C VAL A 182 0.83 -3.13 -5.74
N HIS A 183 -0.03 -4.00 -6.26
CA HIS A 183 -1.10 -4.64 -5.51
C HIS A 183 -0.55 -5.73 -4.56
N PRO A 184 -1.16 -5.94 -3.36
CA PRO A 184 -0.72 -6.97 -2.40
C PRO A 184 -0.77 -8.41 -2.92
N LEU A 185 -1.49 -8.67 -4.01
CA LEU A 185 -1.58 -9.97 -4.67
C LEU A 185 -0.67 -10.06 -5.92
N ALA A 186 0.34 -9.20 -6.06
CA ALA A 186 1.33 -9.34 -7.12
C ALA A 186 1.97 -10.74 -7.10
N THR A 187 2.24 -11.27 -8.28
CA THR A 187 2.65 -12.67 -8.48
C THR A 187 4.10 -12.97 -8.12
N VAL A 188 4.89 -11.92 -7.82
CA VAL A 188 6.29 -12.06 -7.44
C VAL A 188 6.46 -12.56 -6.00
N LEU A 189 7.55 -13.28 -5.76
CA LEU A 189 7.89 -13.85 -4.45
C LEU A 189 9.20 -13.25 -3.94
N PRO A 190 9.14 -12.26 -3.04
CA PRO A 190 10.34 -11.71 -2.41
C PRO A 190 11.10 -12.78 -1.63
N ARG A 191 12.42 -12.82 -1.81
CA ARG A 191 13.29 -13.78 -1.11
C ARG A 191 14.15 -13.06 -0.09
N TYR A 192 13.98 -13.41 1.17
CA TYR A 192 14.81 -12.91 2.25
C TYR A 192 16.18 -13.59 2.25
N ALA A 193 17.26 -12.82 2.22
CA ALA A 193 18.62 -13.31 2.29
C ALA A 193 19.41 -12.53 3.34
N TYR A 194 19.71 -13.16 4.47
CA TYR A 194 20.42 -12.53 5.58
C TYR A 194 21.79 -11.96 5.19
N ALA A 195 22.51 -12.62 4.29
CA ALA A 195 23.79 -12.14 3.80
C ALA A 195 23.68 -10.75 3.14
N ARG A 196 22.61 -10.47 2.40
CA ARG A 196 22.35 -9.15 1.82
C ARG A 196 22.09 -8.09 2.88
N ARG A 197 21.36 -8.46 3.94
CA ARG A 197 21.13 -7.58 5.08
C ARG A 197 22.43 -7.09 5.70
N MET A 198 23.41 -7.98 5.82
CA MET A 198 24.71 -7.68 6.43
C MET A 198 25.64 -6.91 5.49
N ALA A 199 25.51 -7.09 4.18
CA ALA A 199 26.36 -6.44 3.18
C ALA A 199 25.85 -5.09 2.71
N GLY A 200 24.54 -4.82 2.86
CA GLY A 200 23.91 -3.59 2.39
C GLY A 200 24.16 -2.40 3.30
N ARG A 201 23.77 -1.21 2.84
CA ARG A 201 24.00 0.06 3.53
C ARG A 201 22.70 0.85 3.64
N ILE A 202 22.57 1.58 4.75
CA ILE A 202 21.53 2.58 4.95
C ILE A 202 22.22 3.94 4.94
N GLU A 203 21.79 4.81 4.05
CA GLU A 203 22.41 6.11 3.80
C GLU A 203 21.39 7.20 4.07
N THR A 204 21.71 8.13 4.98
CA THR A 204 20.84 9.27 5.26
C THR A 204 21.16 10.39 4.29
N LEU A 205 20.17 10.86 3.56
CA LEU A 205 20.30 11.99 2.65
C LEU A 205 20.18 13.31 3.44
N SER A 206 21.09 14.23 3.15
CA SER A 206 20.94 15.62 3.59
C SER A 206 19.92 16.30 2.68
N THR A 207 18.76 16.64 3.21
CA THR A 207 17.71 17.31 2.46
C THR A 207 17.35 18.62 3.15
N GLU A 208 17.38 19.71 2.41
CA GLU A 208 16.86 20.98 2.90
C GLU A 208 15.35 20.85 3.13
N PRO A 209 14.83 21.39 4.22
CA PRO A 209 13.41 21.32 4.51
C PRO A 209 12.62 22.08 3.45
N THR A 210 11.84 21.37 2.66
CA THR A 210 10.90 22.00 1.75
C THR A 210 9.69 22.47 2.55
N THR A 211 9.57 23.77 2.75
CA THR A 211 8.39 24.39 3.34
C THR A 211 7.28 24.42 2.30
N GLY A 212 6.41 23.43 2.34
CA GLY A 212 5.13 23.46 1.63
C GLY A 212 4.08 24.25 2.44
N PRO A 213 2.91 24.53 1.86
CA PRO A 213 1.79 25.01 2.64
C PRO A 213 1.52 23.97 3.71
N LEU A 214 1.66 24.37 4.98
CA LEU A 214 1.35 23.52 6.13
C LEU A 214 -0.05 22.95 5.90
N PRO A 215 -0.22 21.62 5.98
CA PRO A 215 -1.55 21.05 6.01
C PRO A 215 -2.33 21.73 7.14
N THR A 216 -3.62 21.94 6.93
CA THR A 216 -4.51 22.51 7.94
C THR A 216 -4.17 21.93 9.31
N PRO A 217 -3.86 22.73 10.33
CA PRO A 217 -3.36 22.23 11.59
C PRO A 217 -4.38 21.23 12.15
N TRP A 218 -3.97 19.98 12.31
CA TRP A 218 -4.75 18.96 12.99
C TRP A 218 -4.82 19.33 14.45
N THR A 219 -6.03 19.44 14.99
CA THR A 219 -6.23 19.51 16.43
C THR A 219 -6.24 18.10 16.99
N LEU A 220 -5.35 17.84 17.95
CA LEU A 220 -5.37 16.59 18.68
C LEU A 220 -6.45 16.69 19.76
N GLU A 221 -7.54 15.97 19.58
CA GLU A 221 -8.60 15.88 20.58
C GLU A 221 -8.60 14.48 21.20
N SER A 222 -9.04 14.39 22.46
CA SER A 222 -9.27 13.08 23.08
C SER A 222 -10.37 12.35 22.31
N ALA A 223 -10.18 11.06 22.03
CA ALA A 223 -11.21 10.25 21.41
C ALA A 223 -12.35 10.00 22.41
N ASP A 224 -13.44 10.74 22.29
CA ASP A 224 -14.61 10.59 23.17
C ASP A 224 -15.35 9.27 22.90
N ARG A 225 -15.11 8.64 21.76
CA ARG A 225 -15.68 7.34 21.40
C ARG A 225 -14.59 6.35 21.01
N ILE A 226 -14.35 5.40 21.87
CA ILE A 226 -13.51 4.25 21.56
C ILE A 226 -14.39 3.26 20.75
N PRO A 227 -13.99 2.79 19.57
CA PRO A 227 -14.73 1.77 18.83
C PRO A 227 -14.99 0.55 19.71
N VAL A 228 -16.23 0.11 19.79
CA VAL A 228 -16.59 -1.11 20.54
C VAL A 228 -15.87 -2.29 19.89
N LYS A 229 -14.92 -2.86 20.61
CA LYS A 229 -14.23 -4.07 20.18
C LYS A 229 -15.18 -5.25 20.32
N LEU A 230 -15.55 -5.87 19.21
CA LEU A 230 -16.25 -7.15 19.24
C LEU A 230 -15.38 -8.15 20.00
N LYS A 231 -15.96 -8.77 21.04
CA LYS A 231 -15.28 -9.85 21.77
C LYS A 231 -15.04 -10.99 20.79
N ALA A 232 -13.76 -11.28 20.51
CA ALA A 232 -13.44 -12.45 19.71
C ALA A 232 -13.88 -13.72 20.47
N PRO A 233 -14.51 -14.69 19.79
CA PRO A 233 -14.89 -15.94 20.43
C PRO A 233 -13.63 -16.63 21.00
N ASP A 234 -13.76 -17.19 22.20
CA ASP A 234 -12.64 -17.93 22.82
C ASP A 234 -12.29 -19.17 21.97
N ARG A 235 -11.07 -19.18 21.43
CA ARG A 235 -10.54 -20.24 20.58
C ARG A 235 -9.36 -20.99 21.23
N ARG A 236 -9.13 -20.78 22.52
CA ARG A 236 -7.97 -21.34 23.22
C ARG A 236 -8.04 -22.85 23.39
N SER A 237 -9.24 -23.43 23.46
CA SER A 237 -9.43 -24.89 23.56
C SER A 237 -10.17 -25.45 22.33
N GLY A 238 -10.00 -26.76 22.08
CA GLY A 238 -10.73 -27.45 21.02
C GLY A 238 -12.24 -27.41 21.26
N HIS A 239 -12.69 -27.51 22.51
CA HIS A 239 -14.10 -27.41 22.91
C HIS A 239 -14.64 -26.00 22.65
N ALA A 240 -13.92 -24.95 23.01
CA ALA A 240 -14.35 -23.58 22.75
C ALA A 240 -14.43 -23.27 21.24
N ARG A 241 -13.54 -23.84 20.42
CA ARG A 241 -13.62 -23.74 18.95
C ARG A 241 -14.86 -24.43 18.39
N MET A 242 -15.18 -25.61 18.90
CA MET A 242 -16.37 -26.37 18.48
C MET A 242 -17.65 -25.61 18.87
N LEU A 243 -17.73 -25.11 20.11
CA LEU A 243 -18.87 -24.30 20.56
C LEU A 243 -19.03 -23.03 19.73
N SER A 244 -17.94 -22.33 19.42
CA SER A 244 -18.00 -21.12 18.59
C SER A 244 -18.38 -21.39 17.13
N ALA A 245 -18.13 -22.59 16.61
CA ALA A 245 -18.52 -23.01 15.27
C ALA A 245 -19.96 -23.50 15.19
N THR A 246 -20.48 -24.08 16.29
CA THR A 246 -21.84 -24.61 16.37
C THR A 246 -22.85 -23.62 16.96
N ALA A 247 -22.38 -22.65 17.76
CA ALA A 247 -23.23 -21.57 18.21
C ALA A 247 -23.67 -20.73 17.01
N ALA A 248 -24.93 -20.78 16.66
CA ALA A 248 -25.52 -19.81 15.72
C ALA A 248 -25.26 -18.42 16.29
N ALA A 249 -24.31 -17.68 15.68
CA ALA A 249 -24.13 -16.29 16.03
C ALA A 249 -25.45 -15.59 15.73
N SER A 250 -26.23 -15.31 16.76
CA SER A 250 -27.39 -14.45 16.65
C SER A 250 -26.90 -13.07 16.18
N ARG A 251 -26.88 -12.87 14.87
CA ARG A 251 -26.61 -11.57 14.25
C ARG A 251 -27.83 -10.68 14.23
N GLY A 252 -28.94 -11.17 14.77
CA GLY A 252 -30.18 -10.45 14.78
C GLY A 252 -30.37 -9.69 16.08
N GLY A 253 -30.54 -8.39 15.97
CA GLY A 253 -31.24 -7.65 17.01
C GLY A 253 -32.65 -8.22 17.20
N GLN A 254 -33.28 -7.91 18.31
CA GLN A 254 -34.66 -8.27 18.58
C GLN A 254 -35.60 -7.54 17.61
N LEU A 255 -36.45 -8.27 16.88
CA LEU A 255 -37.45 -7.66 16.00
C LEU A 255 -38.69 -7.35 16.81
N VAL A 256 -38.93 -6.08 17.15
CA VAL A 256 -40.11 -5.62 17.88
C VAL A 256 -41.15 -5.17 16.87
N THR A 257 -42.15 -6.02 16.59
CA THR A 257 -43.20 -5.74 15.61
C THR A 257 -44.47 -5.20 16.24
N GLN A 258 -44.71 -5.49 17.54
CA GLN A 258 -45.92 -5.08 18.27
C GLN A 258 -45.56 -4.00 19.30
N GLY A 259 -46.58 -3.26 19.75
CA GLY A 259 -46.42 -2.17 20.72
C GLY A 259 -46.53 -0.78 20.11
N SER A 260 -46.62 0.23 20.97
CA SER A 260 -46.63 1.64 20.60
C SER A 260 -45.26 2.10 20.08
N ASP A 261 -45.22 3.23 19.41
CA ASP A 261 -43.98 3.80 18.90
C ASP A 261 -43.00 4.16 20.03
N VAL A 262 -43.53 4.50 21.22
CA VAL A 262 -42.74 4.77 22.43
C VAL A 262 -42.04 3.50 22.93
N GLU A 263 -42.79 2.37 23.00
CA GLU A 263 -42.20 1.08 23.40
C GLU A 263 -41.13 0.58 22.42
N LYS A 264 -41.37 0.78 21.14
CA LYS A 264 -40.33 0.46 20.11
C LYS A 264 -39.08 1.32 20.26
N ALA A 265 -39.27 2.61 20.52
CA ALA A 265 -38.14 3.52 20.75
C ALA A 265 -37.36 3.14 22.03
N GLN A 266 -38.11 2.74 23.09
CA GLN A 266 -37.47 2.29 24.34
C GLN A 266 -36.66 1.01 24.12
N ALA A 267 -37.16 0.03 23.36
CA ALA A 267 -36.44 -1.18 23.05
C ALA A 267 -35.12 -0.90 22.29
N VAL A 268 -35.11 0.09 21.40
CA VAL A 268 -33.90 0.54 20.72
C VAL A 268 -32.92 1.18 21.69
N LEU A 269 -33.40 2.04 22.59
CA LEU A 269 -32.58 2.68 23.61
C LEU A 269 -31.94 1.66 24.55
N ASP A 270 -32.72 0.68 25.00
CA ASP A 270 -32.25 -0.37 25.89
C ASP A 270 -31.17 -1.24 25.20
N TYR A 271 -31.37 -1.58 23.93
CA TYR A 271 -30.35 -2.25 23.12
C TYR A 271 -29.05 -1.44 23.01
N LEU A 272 -29.16 -0.13 22.77
CA LEU A 272 -27.99 0.74 22.65
C LEU A 272 -27.23 0.87 23.98
N ARG A 273 -27.96 0.90 25.13
CA ARG A 273 -27.36 0.92 26.47
C ARG A 273 -26.70 -0.41 26.82
N GLU A 274 -27.36 -1.54 26.56
CA GLU A 274 -26.84 -2.89 26.82
C GLU A 274 -25.51 -3.14 26.08
N HIS A 275 -25.35 -2.51 24.93
CA HIS A 275 -24.14 -2.64 24.11
C HIS A 275 -23.14 -1.49 24.27
N ASP A 276 -23.31 -0.62 25.28
CA ASP A 276 -22.44 0.55 25.55
C ASP A 276 -22.24 1.46 24.32
N LEU A 277 -23.27 1.56 23.47
CA LEU A 277 -23.21 2.39 22.27
C LEU A 277 -23.60 3.85 22.53
N ILE A 278 -24.25 4.12 23.67
CA ILE A 278 -24.63 5.46 24.16
C ILE A 278 -24.35 5.57 25.67
N ALA A 279 -23.90 6.73 26.09
CA ALA A 279 -23.44 7.01 27.46
C ALA A 279 -24.42 7.89 28.28
N TYR A 280 -25.73 7.83 28.03
CA TYR A 280 -26.75 8.57 28.78
C TYR A 280 -28.04 7.75 28.96
#